data_fb2108f7fe70102e5b03a3c42f0a15df
#
_entry.id   fb2108f7fe70102e5b03a3c42f0a15df
#
_cell.length_a   1.000
_cell.length_b   1.000
_cell.length_c   1.000
_cell.angle_alpha   90.00
_cell.angle_beta   90.00
_cell.angle_gamma   90.00
#
_symmetry.space_group_name_H-M   'P 1'
#
loop_
_entity.id
_entity.type
_entity.pdbx_description
1 polymer ?
#
loop_
_entity_poly.entity_id
_entity_poly.type
_entity_poly.pdbx_seq_one_letter_code
_entity_poly.pdbx_strand_id
1 'polypeptide(L)'
;LRMAGDGMEDNHYAHPIDIVPVVDLNTKTLIQIDGLDSPARKIPELSVNYHRDLLKTNSYLETEWRHDALKALNITQPDGPSFDVTDTNLVKWQNWSFRVGFNYREGLVLHNVEFDGRTIMKRGSLVEMAVPYGEPKPPYQRKCAFDVGDYGLGFCANSLELGCDCLGHIHYFDAYLNDIEGNPKVIKKAVCMHEEDDGLLWKHVEFRN
;
A
#
# COMPACT_ATOMS: atom_id res chain seq x y z
N LEU A 1 -6.32 20.68 -2.36
CA LEU A 1 -5.66 20.14 -3.57
C LEU A 1 -5.87 21.13 -4.71
N ARG A 2 -4.81 21.60 -5.32
CA ARG A 2 -4.90 22.41 -6.52
C ARG A 2 -5.01 21.46 -7.70
N MET A 3 -6.04 21.62 -8.48
CA MET A 3 -6.03 21.09 -9.84
C MET A 3 -5.28 22.10 -10.70
N ALA A 4 -4.04 21.83 -11.00
CA ALA A 4 -3.24 22.65 -11.91
C ALA A 4 -2.95 21.79 -13.12
N GLY A 5 -3.23 22.31 -14.27
CA GLY A 5 -2.95 21.69 -15.55
C GLY A 5 -4.16 21.05 -16.21
N ASP A 6 -4.05 20.92 -17.51
CA ASP A 6 -5.09 20.41 -18.40
C ASP A 6 -4.96 18.91 -18.66
N GLY A 7 -4.06 18.21 -17.91
CA GLY A 7 -3.71 16.83 -18.16
C GLY A 7 -4.13 15.86 -17.06
N MET A 8 -4.45 14.64 -17.44
CA MET A 8 -4.63 13.51 -16.50
C MET A 8 -3.34 13.10 -15.80
N GLU A 9 -2.21 13.70 -16.21
CA GLU A 9 -0.89 13.41 -15.68
C GLU A 9 -0.54 14.24 -14.42
N ASP A 10 -1.38 15.21 -14.05
CA ASP A 10 -1.13 16.01 -12.87
C ASP A 10 -1.38 15.25 -11.57
N ASN A 11 -0.36 15.18 -10.72
CA ASN A 11 -0.50 14.63 -9.39
C ASN A 11 -1.00 15.70 -8.42
N HIS A 12 -2.20 15.52 -7.90
CA HIS A 12 -2.83 16.47 -6.99
C HIS A 12 -2.05 16.69 -5.69
N TYR A 13 -1.30 15.70 -5.22
CA TYR A 13 -0.48 15.81 -4.02
C TYR A 13 0.74 16.71 -4.19
N ALA A 14 1.19 16.93 -5.41
CA ALA A 14 2.26 17.87 -5.71
C ALA A 14 1.82 19.35 -5.61
N HIS A 15 0.51 19.60 -5.58
CA HIS A 15 -0.07 20.95 -5.62
C HIS A 15 -1.08 21.16 -4.48
N PRO A 16 -0.62 21.20 -3.20
CA PRO A 16 -1.52 21.40 -2.07
C PRO A 16 -2.17 22.77 -2.10
N ILE A 17 -3.42 22.84 -1.65
CA ILE A 17 -4.16 24.10 -1.45
C ILE A 17 -4.20 24.38 0.06
N ASP A 18 -3.97 25.63 0.43
CA ASP A 18 -3.94 26.05 1.84
C ASP A 18 -5.32 26.46 2.41
N ILE A 19 -6.37 26.27 1.66
CA ILE A 19 -7.73 26.57 2.10
C ILE A 19 -8.62 25.32 2.01
N VAL A 20 -9.52 25.17 2.99
CA VAL A 20 -10.50 24.08 3.03
C VAL A 20 -11.88 24.66 3.33
N PRO A 21 -12.84 24.62 2.37
CA PRO A 21 -14.22 24.98 2.65
C PRO A 21 -14.90 23.91 3.52
N VAL A 22 -15.60 24.34 4.55
CA VAL A 22 -16.45 23.49 5.38
C VAL A 22 -17.89 23.73 4.98
N VAL A 23 -18.55 22.69 4.47
CA VAL A 23 -19.90 22.76 3.89
C VAL A 23 -20.85 21.87 4.68
N ASP A 24 -22.01 22.40 5.05
CA ASP A 24 -23.12 21.61 5.52
C ASP A 24 -23.79 20.90 4.34
N LEU A 25 -23.72 19.58 4.31
CA LEU A 25 -24.27 18.79 3.23
C LEU A 25 -25.81 18.71 3.25
N ASN A 26 -26.45 18.92 4.40
CA ASN A 26 -27.91 18.90 4.51
C ASN A 26 -28.51 20.17 3.90
N THR A 27 -27.95 21.31 4.27
CA THR A 27 -28.41 22.62 3.80
C THR A 27 -27.72 23.08 2.53
N LYS A 28 -26.62 22.40 2.14
CA LYS A 28 -25.76 22.78 1.01
C LYS A 28 -25.19 24.19 1.14
N THR A 29 -24.94 24.63 2.37
CA THR A 29 -24.41 25.97 2.65
C THR A 29 -22.95 25.89 3.08
N LEU A 30 -22.18 26.89 2.67
CA LEU A 30 -20.83 27.11 3.17
C LEU A 30 -20.88 27.63 4.60
N ILE A 31 -20.30 26.90 5.55
CA ILE A 31 -20.24 27.32 6.95
C ILE A 31 -19.05 28.24 7.19
N GLN A 32 -17.86 27.83 6.72
CA GLN A 32 -16.61 28.58 6.87
C GLN A 32 -15.56 28.10 5.85
N ILE A 33 -14.50 28.87 5.74
CA ILE A 33 -13.30 28.47 4.98
C ILE A 33 -12.13 28.48 5.96
N ASP A 34 -11.54 27.33 6.21
CA ASP A 34 -10.34 27.20 7.02
C ASP A 34 -9.11 27.61 6.19
N GLY A 35 -8.13 28.27 6.81
CA GLY A 35 -6.87 28.62 6.21
C GLY A 35 -6.79 30.00 5.54
N LEU A 36 -7.88 30.76 5.45
CA LEU A 36 -7.86 32.12 4.87
C LEU A 36 -6.89 33.06 5.56
N ASP A 37 -6.78 32.97 6.89
CA ASP A 37 -5.92 33.85 7.70
C ASP A 37 -4.51 33.25 7.92
N SER A 38 -4.23 32.11 7.35
CA SER A 38 -2.91 31.47 7.45
C SER A 38 -1.99 32.02 6.38
N PRO A 39 -0.71 32.27 6.69
CA PRO A 39 0.25 32.67 5.68
C PRO A 39 0.35 31.56 4.62
N ALA A 40 0.23 31.93 3.35
CA ALA A 40 0.36 30.99 2.25
C ALA A 40 1.67 30.21 2.34
N ARG A 41 1.60 28.91 2.25
CA ARG A 41 2.80 28.07 2.18
C ARG A 41 3.50 28.34 0.86
N LYS A 42 4.79 28.60 0.91
CA LYS A 42 5.59 28.70 -0.29
C LYS A 42 5.73 27.29 -0.89
N ILE A 43 4.94 27.01 -1.90
CA ILE A 43 5.17 25.83 -2.75
C ILE A 43 6.38 26.18 -3.63
N PRO A 44 7.37 25.29 -3.78
CA PRO A 44 8.47 25.51 -4.71
C PRO A 44 7.92 25.83 -6.11
N GLU A 45 8.47 26.84 -6.78
CA GLU A 45 8.07 27.21 -8.16
C GLU A 45 8.20 26.03 -9.12
N LEU A 46 9.16 25.16 -8.86
CA LEU A 46 9.34 23.89 -9.55
C LEU A 46 8.59 22.81 -8.79
N SER A 47 7.31 22.66 -9.07
CA SER A 47 6.53 21.52 -8.61
C SER A 47 6.97 20.27 -9.35
N VAL A 48 7.57 19.33 -8.63
CA VAL A 48 7.84 17.99 -9.17
C VAL A 48 6.51 17.26 -9.26
N ASN A 49 6.02 17.08 -10.46
CA ASN A 49 4.87 16.23 -10.70
C ASN A 49 5.36 14.77 -10.71
N TYR A 50 4.68 13.88 -9.98
CA TYR A 50 5.09 12.49 -9.81
C TYR A 50 4.62 11.57 -10.93
N HIS A 51 3.96 12.11 -11.95
CA HIS A 51 3.56 11.29 -13.09
C HIS A 51 4.79 10.79 -13.85
N ARG A 52 4.76 9.52 -14.24
CA ARG A 52 5.88 8.81 -14.87
C ARG A 52 6.51 9.56 -16.05
N ASP A 53 5.68 10.11 -16.93
CA ASP A 53 6.18 10.76 -18.14
C ASP A 53 6.72 12.16 -17.85
N LEU A 54 6.17 12.84 -16.85
CA LEU A 54 6.65 14.14 -16.39
C LEU A 54 7.95 14.03 -15.57
N LEU A 55 8.14 12.94 -14.84
CA LEU A 55 9.40 12.69 -14.13
C LEU A 55 10.58 12.55 -15.08
N LYS A 56 10.39 11.95 -16.25
CA LYS A 56 11.44 11.75 -17.25
C LYS A 56 11.95 13.06 -17.86
N THR A 57 11.10 14.07 -17.89
CA THR A 57 11.42 15.40 -18.47
C THR A 57 11.80 16.42 -17.40
N ASN A 58 11.79 16.03 -16.13
CA ASN A 58 12.11 16.92 -15.03
C ASN A 58 13.61 17.12 -14.91
N SER A 59 14.07 18.37 -15.08
CA SER A 59 15.50 18.73 -15.07
C SER A 59 16.21 18.40 -13.75
N TYR A 60 15.50 18.29 -12.64
CA TYR A 60 16.08 17.84 -11.36
C TYR A 60 16.42 16.36 -11.34
N LEU A 61 15.74 15.54 -12.15
CA LEU A 61 15.87 14.10 -12.16
C LEU A 61 16.59 13.58 -13.40
N GLU A 62 16.88 14.47 -14.36
CA GLU A 62 17.44 14.13 -15.66
C GLU A 62 18.75 13.33 -15.59
N THR A 63 19.57 13.64 -14.59
CA THR A 63 20.86 12.96 -14.36
C THR A 63 20.75 11.77 -13.39
N GLU A 64 19.62 11.60 -12.72
CA GLU A 64 19.45 10.62 -11.65
C GLU A 64 18.40 9.54 -11.95
N TRP A 65 17.84 9.52 -13.15
CA TRP A 65 16.91 8.47 -13.54
C TRP A 65 17.63 7.14 -13.68
N ARG A 66 17.47 6.28 -12.68
CA ARG A 66 18.33 5.10 -12.47
C ARG A 66 17.89 3.83 -13.18
N HIS A 67 16.79 3.84 -13.93
CA HIS A 67 16.26 2.60 -14.52
C HIS A 67 17.24 1.85 -15.39
N ASP A 68 18.10 2.55 -16.11
CA ASP A 68 19.08 1.92 -17.01
C ASP A 68 20.43 1.65 -16.35
N ALA A 69 20.64 2.14 -15.12
CA ALA A 69 21.92 2.04 -14.41
C ALA A 69 22.03 0.81 -13.50
N LEU A 70 20.90 0.22 -13.10
CA LEU A 70 20.88 -0.94 -12.23
C LEU A 70 20.80 -2.23 -13.04
N LYS A 71 21.62 -3.18 -12.67
CA LYS A 71 21.56 -4.54 -13.23
C LYS A 71 20.38 -5.29 -12.59
N ALA A 72 19.75 -6.17 -13.38
CA ALA A 72 18.67 -6.99 -12.91
C ALA A 72 19.10 -7.87 -11.74
N LEU A 73 18.24 -7.91 -10.70
CA LEU A 73 18.35 -8.83 -9.57
C LEU A 73 17.40 -10.00 -9.82
N ASN A 74 17.91 -11.22 -9.72
CA ASN A 74 17.11 -12.43 -9.85
C ASN A 74 17.24 -13.28 -8.59
N ILE A 75 16.11 -13.77 -8.11
CA ILE A 75 16.03 -14.75 -7.03
C ILE A 75 15.48 -16.03 -7.63
N THR A 76 16.19 -17.14 -7.48
CA THR A 76 15.81 -18.43 -8.06
C THR A 76 15.82 -19.52 -7.03
N GLN A 77 14.84 -20.41 -7.10
CA GLN A 77 14.75 -21.65 -6.33
C GLN A 77 14.65 -22.80 -7.33
N PRO A 78 15.80 -23.40 -7.75
CA PRO A 78 15.83 -24.41 -8.81
C PRO A 78 14.98 -25.65 -8.54
N ASP A 79 14.85 -26.02 -7.27
CA ASP A 79 14.06 -27.17 -6.84
C ASP A 79 12.60 -26.80 -6.46
N GLY A 80 12.21 -25.55 -6.71
CA GLY A 80 10.90 -25.00 -6.34
C GLY A 80 10.86 -24.40 -4.95
N PRO A 81 9.73 -23.84 -4.54
CA PRO A 81 9.54 -23.26 -3.21
C PRO A 81 9.42 -24.36 -2.15
N SER A 82 9.74 -24.02 -0.89
CA SER A 82 9.57 -24.93 0.25
C SER A 82 8.14 -24.92 0.81
N PHE A 83 7.25 -24.12 0.29
CA PHE A 83 5.85 -24.09 0.66
C PHE A 83 4.96 -24.82 -0.33
N ASP A 84 3.86 -25.37 0.19
CA ASP A 84 2.77 -25.92 -0.61
C ASP A 84 1.50 -25.10 -0.42
N VAL A 85 0.71 -24.97 -1.49
CA VAL A 85 -0.63 -24.39 -1.43
C VAL A 85 -1.66 -25.42 -1.92
N THR A 86 -2.56 -25.80 -1.03
CA THR A 86 -3.63 -26.76 -1.30
C THR A 86 -5.01 -26.15 -1.03
N ASP A 87 -6.08 -26.79 -1.48
CA ASP A 87 -7.45 -26.30 -1.31
C ASP A 87 -7.61 -24.80 -1.66
N THR A 88 -6.90 -24.36 -2.69
CA THR A 88 -6.87 -22.97 -3.18
C THR A 88 -6.22 -21.94 -2.25
N ASN A 89 -6.23 -22.13 -0.93
CA ASN A 89 -5.78 -21.13 0.02
C ASN A 89 -5.11 -21.66 1.30
N LEU A 90 -4.95 -22.97 1.44
CA LEU A 90 -4.24 -23.57 2.56
C LEU A 90 -2.74 -23.61 2.24
N VAL A 91 -1.97 -22.85 3.00
CA VAL A 91 -0.52 -22.80 2.91
C VAL A 91 0.08 -23.72 3.97
N LYS A 92 1.08 -24.48 3.57
CA LYS A 92 1.97 -25.22 4.46
C LYS A 92 3.39 -24.85 4.17
N TRP A 93 4.16 -24.49 5.19
CA TRP A 93 5.55 -24.13 5.09
C TRP A 93 6.31 -24.54 6.34
N GLN A 94 7.24 -25.46 6.21
CA GLN A 94 7.92 -26.08 7.35
C GLN A 94 6.88 -26.61 8.37
N ASN A 95 6.93 -26.14 9.64
CA ASN A 95 5.98 -26.50 10.68
C ASN A 95 4.73 -25.60 10.74
N TRP A 96 4.63 -24.62 9.85
CA TRP A 96 3.50 -23.69 9.79
C TRP A 96 2.41 -24.19 8.87
N SER A 97 1.17 -23.94 9.25
CA SER A 97 0.02 -24.00 8.34
C SER A 97 -0.92 -22.83 8.62
N PHE A 98 -1.53 -22.31 7.56
CA PHE A 98 -2.52 -21.23 7.65
C PHE A 98 -3.34 -21.15 6.38
N ARG A 99 -4.51 -20.50 6.46
CA ARG A 99 -5.31 -20.18 5.29
C ARG A 99 -5.25 -18.70 4.97
N VAL A 100 -5.11 -18.40 3.70
CA VAL A 100 -5.15 -17.05 3.15
C VAL A 100 -6.60 -16.70 2.80
N GLY A 101 -7.10 -15.63 3.38
CA GLY A 101 -8.38 -15.02 3.04
C GLY A 101 -8.20 -13.59 2.58
N PHE A 102 -9.26 -13.03 2.00
CA PHE A 102 -9.26 -11.64 1.55
C PHE A 102 -10.67 -11.07 1.64
N ASN A 103 -10.81 -9.83 2.07
CA ASN A 103 -12.08 -9.13 2.06
C ASN A 103 -11.93 -7.66 1.71
N TYR A 104 -13.06 -7.02 1.42
CA TYR A 104 -13.16 -5.61 1.03
C TYR A 104 -12.47 -4.65 2.02
N ARG A 105 -12.73 -4.83 3.32
CA ARG A 105 -12.30 -3.88 4.36
C ARG A 105 -10.84 -4.10 4.76
N GLU A 106 -10.50 -5.30 5.17
CA GLU A 106 -9.21 -5.61 5.80
C GLU A 106 -8.11 -5.98 4.78
N GLY A 107 -8.50 -6.33 3.54
CA GLY A 107 -7.57 -6.91 2.58
C GLY A 107 -7.20 -8.33 2.95
N LEU A 108 -5.91 -8.62 3.07
CA LEU A 108 -5.39 -9.92 3.47
C LEU A 108 -5.81 -10.28 4.89
N VAL A 109 -6.31 -11.50 5.05
CA VAL A 109 -6.63 -12.09 6.36
C VAL A 109 -6.01 -13.48 6.45
N LEU A 110 -5.31 -13.76 7.54
CA LEU A 110 -4.84 -15.09 7.85
C LEU A 110 -5.83 -15.79 8.79
N HIS A 111 -6.15 -17.05 8.48
CA HIS A 111 -7.04 -17.87 9.28
C HIS A 111 -6.33 -19.16 9.70
N ASN A 112 -6.69 -19.64 10.89
CA ASN A 112 -6.22 -20.92 11.44
C ASN A 112 -4.71 -21.08 11.34
N VAL A 113 -3.98 -20.09 11.85
CA VAL A 113 -2.51 -20.14 11.88
C VAL A 113 -2.09 -21.14 12.95
N GLU A 114 -1.36 -22.14 12.52
CA GLU A 114 -0.86 -23.22 13.38
C GLU A 114 0.65 -23.38 13.23
N PHE A 115 1.29 -23.78 14.28
CA PHE A 115 2.69 -24.20 14.30
C PHE A 115 2.77 -25.58 14.94
N ASP A 116 3.29 -26.55 14.22
CA ASP A 116 3.42 -27.94 14.66
C ASP A 116 2.10 -28.53 15.22
N GLY A 117 0.99 -28.27 14.52
CA GLY A 117 -0.36 -28.70 14.89
C GLY A 117 -1.00 -27.92 16.04
N ARG A 118 -0.30 -26.97 16.64
CA ARG A 118 -0.81 -26.12 17.71
C ARG A 118 -1.35 -24.82 17.15
N THR A 119 -2.60 -24.49 17.44
CA THR A 119 -3.19 -23.21 17.06
C THR A 119 -2.46 -22.04 17.74
N ILE A 120 -1.91 -21.15 16.94
CA ILE A 120 -1.30 -19.89 17.38
C ILE A 120 -2.32 -18.77 17.34
N MET A 121 -3.10 -18.69 16.23
CA MET A 121 -4.05 -17.63 16.01
C MET A 121 -5.19 -18.14 15.14
N LYS A 122 -6.44 -17.87 15.53
CA LYS A 122 -7.60 -18.27 14.72
C LYS A 122 -7.82 -17.34 13.54
N ARG A 123 -7.53 -16.05 13.72
CA ARG A 123 -7.70 -15.02 12.69
C ARG A 123 -6.76 -13.86 12.96
N GLY A 124 -6.10 -13.37 11.93
CA GLY A 124 -5.23 -12.18 11.99
C GLY A 124 -5.40 -11.33 10.74
N SER A 125 -5.53 -10.03 10.94
CA SER A 125 -5.63 -9.04 9.87
C SER A 125 -5.20 -7.67 10.39
N LEU A 126 -5.01 -6.73 9.46
CA LEU A 126 -4.90 -5.32 9.81
C LEU A 126 -6.31 -4.78 10.12
N VAL A 127 -6.57 -4.44 11.38
CA VAL A 127 -7.91 -4.05 11.84
C VAL A 127 -8.23 -2.60 11.51
N GLU A 128 -7.27 -1.72 11.75
CA GLU A 128 -7.37 -0.29 11.43
C GLU A 128 -5.98 0.33 11.33
N MET A 129 -5.89 1.36 10.50
CA MET A 129 -4.72 2.21 10.39
C MET A 129 -5.18 3.67 10.48
N ALA A 130 -4.90 4.31 11.61
CA ALA A 130 -5.18 5.72 11.81
C ALA A 130 -3.95 6.56 11.48
N VAL A 131 -4.11 7.55 10.61
CA VAL A 131 -3.02 8.45 10.21
C VAL A 131 -3.35 9.88 10.64
N PRO A 132 -2.95 10.30 11.86
CA PRO A 132 -3.06 11.69 12.27
C PRO A 132 -1.95 12.51 11.61
N TYR A 133 -2.32 13.59 10.94
CA TYR A 133 -1.33 14.45 10.28
C TYR A 133 -0.59 15.38 11.25
N GLY A 134 -1.12 15.55 12.48
CA GLY A 134 -0.44 16.28 13.57
C GLY A 134 -0.28 17.78 13.38
N GLU A 135 -0.85 18.37 12.35
CA GLU A 135 -0.80 19.81 12.11
C GLU A 135 -1.87 20.52 12.97
N PRO A 136 -1.49 21.39 13.94
CA PRO A 136 -2.46 22.04 14.81
C PRO A 136 -3.16 23.25 14.17
N LYS A 137 -2.71 23.69 13.00
CA LYS A 137 -3.21 24.90 12.34
C LYS A 137 -4.13 24.59 11.17
N PRO A 138 -5.09 25.48 10.86
CA PRO A 138 -5.81 25.42 9.61
C PRO A 138 -4.88 25.41 8.38
N PRO A 139 -5.26 24.77 7.30
CA PRO A 139 -6.50 23.97 7.09
C PRO A 139 -6.37 22.49 7.48
N TYR A 140 -5.21 22.04 7.98
CA TYR A 140 -4.90 20.63 8.14
C TYR A 140 -5.21 20.05 9.52
N GLN A 141 -5.62 20.86 10.50
CA GLN A 141 -5.93 20.42 11.87
C GLN A 141 -6.99 19.32 11.95
N ARG A 142 -7.85 19.22 10.93
CA ARG A 142 -8.94 18.22 10.85
C ARG A 142 -8.57 17.02 10.00
N LYS A 143 -7.37 17.01 9.44
CA LYS A 143 -6.99 15.96 8.51
C LYS A 143 -6.49 14.74 9.26
N CYS A 144 -7.25 13.68 9.18
CA CYS A 144 -6.86 12.33 9.58
C CYS A 144 -7.47 11.35 8.59
N ALA A 145 -6.91 10.16 8.53
CA ALA A 145 -7.42 9.08 7.71
C ALA A 145 -7.52 7.80 8.55
N PHE A 146 -8.60 7.08 8.35
CA PHE A 146 -8.80 5.72 8.81
C PHE A 146 -8.80 4.83 7.57
N ASP A 147 -7.63 4.40 7.13
CA ASP A 147 -7.47 3.81 5.79
C ASP A 147 -8.24 2.50 5.63
N VAL A 148 -8.42 1.75 6.70
CA VAL A 148 -9.23 0.53 6.67
C VAL A 148 -10.72 0.85 6.74
N GLY A 149 -11.14 1.72 7.67
CA GLY A 149 -12.54 2.06 7.89
C GLY A 149 -13.13 2.96 6.81
N ASP A 150 -12.38 3.96 6.35
CA ASP A 150 -12.86 4.95 5.39
C ASP A 150 -12.80 4.46 3.93
N TYR A 151 -11.74 3.73 3.58
CA TYR A 151 -11.48 3.33 2.19
C TYR A 151 -11.58 1.83 1.97
N GLY A 152 -11.10 1.03 2.91
CA GLY A 152 -10.96 -0.41 2.78
C GLY A 152 -9.67 -0.82 2.06
N LEU A 153 -8.75 -1.49 2.79
CA LEU A 153 -7.50 -1.95 2.23
C LEU A 153 -7.71 -2.94 1.08
N GLY A 154 -8.70 -3.82 1.21
CA GLY A 154 -9.02 -4.78 0.16
C GLY A 154 -9.59 -4.12 -1.09
N PHE A 155 -10.40 -3.09 -0.93
CA PHE A 155 -10.96 -2.35 -2.07
C PHE A 155 -9.89 -1.59 -2.85
N CYS A 156 -8.90 -1.05 -2.14
CA CYS A 156 -7.79 -0.29 -2.70
C CYS A 156 -6.65 -1.16 -3.24
N ALA A 157 -6.72 -2.49 -3.05
CA ALA A 157 -5.71 -3.40 -3.58
C ALA A 157 -5.73 -3.44 -5.11
N ASN A 158 -4.58 -3.74 -5.69
CA ASN A 158 -4.40 -3.90 -7.14
C ASN A 158 -3.63 -5.18 -7.46
N SER A 159 -3.49 -5.50 -8.73
CA SER A 159 -2.71 -6.64 -9.21
C SER A 159 -1.23 -6.44 -8.94
N LEU A 160 -0.54 -7.50 -8.53
CA LEU A 160 0.90 -7.54 -8.29
C LEU A 160 1.62 -8.20 -9.46
N GLU A 161 2.85 -7.76 -9.74
CA GLU A 161 3.64 -8.25 -10.85
C GLU A 161 5.04 -8.67 -10.42
N LEU A 162 5.48 -9.81 -10.95
CA LEU A 162 6.84 -10.29 -10.78
C LEU A 162 7.84 -9.27 -11.36
N GLY A 163 8.84 -8.93 -10.57
CA GLY A 163 9.88 -7.97 -10.94
C GLY A 163 9.51 -6.51 -10.68
N CYS A 164 8.22 -6.21 -10.45
CA CYS A 164 7.74 -4.89 -10.04
C CYS A 164 7.49 -4.84 -8.53
N ASP A 165 6.64 -5.75 -8.05
CA ASP A 165 6.19 -5.78 -6.65
C ASP A 165 6.93 -6.84 -5.82
N CYS A 166 7.31 -7.96 -6.41
CA CYS A 166 7.95 -9.07 -5.73
C CYS A 166 8.96 -9.78 -6.64
N LEU A 167 9.91 -10.49 -6.03
CA LEU A 167 10.90 -11.33 -6.73
C LEU A 167 10.85 -12.77 -6.19
N GLY A 168 11.41 -13.70 -6.95
CA GLY A 168 11.53 -15.11 -6.56
C GLY A 168 10.45 -16.01 -7.13
N HIS A 169 10.27 -17.17 -6.52
CA HIS A 169 9.22 -18.12 -6.87
C HIS A 169 7.93 -17.74 -6.14
N ILE A 170 7.01 -17.11 -6.86
CA ILE A 170 5.83 -16.47 -6.26
C ILE A 170 4.57 -17.30 -6.49
N HIS A 171 3.80 -17.51 -5.43
CA HIS A 171 2.40 -17.92 -5.51
C HIS A 171 1.50 -16.69 -5.37
N TYR A 172 0.53 -16.53 -6.26
CA TYR A 172 -0.42 -15.43 -6.25
C TYR A 172 -1.81 -15.92 -5.87
N PHE A 173 -2.49 -15.15 -5.00
CA PHE A 173 -3.91 -15.36 -4.70
C PHE A 173 -4.73 -14.25 -5.33
N ASP A 174 -5.83 -14.63 -5.97
CA ASP A 174 -6.83 -13.71 -6.47
C ASP A 174 -7.76 -13.27 -5.34
N ALA A 175 -8.23 -12.03 -5.39
CA ALA A 175 -9.26 -11.53 -4.49
C ALA A 175 -10.61 -11.42 -5.19
N TYR A 176 -11.66 -11.82 -4.48
CA TYR A 176 -13.04 -11.77 -4.95
C TYR A 176 -13.82 -10.82 -4.04
N LEU A 177 -14.26 -9.72 -4.59
CA LEU A 177 -14.96 -8.64 -3.91
C LEU A 177 -16.25 -8.30 -4.61
N ASN A 178 -17.04 -7.42 -4.03
CA ASN A 178 -18.15 -6.76 -4.71
C ASN A 178 -17.80 -5.29 -4.97
N ASP A 179 -18.30 -4.75 -6.08
CA ASP A 179 -18.33 -3.31 -6.29
C ASP A 179 -19.45 -2.65 -5.46
N ILE A 180 -19.60 -1.35 -5.59
CA ILE A 180 -20.62 -0.57 -4.86
C ILE A 180 -22.06 -0.89 -5.30
N GLU A 181 -22.24 -1.45 -6.47
CA GLU A 181 -23.52 -1.94 -6.99
C GLU A 181 -23.81 -3.39 -6.60
N GLY A 182 -22.87 -4.07 -5.96
CA GLY A 182 -22.98 -5.46 -5.54
C GLY A 182 -22.58 -6.48 -6.61
N ASN A 183 -22.00 -6.05 -7.73
CA ASN A 183 -21.52 -6.97 -8.75
C ASN A 183 -20.18 -7.60 -8.34
N PRO A 184 -19.89 -8.83 -8.75
CA PRO A 184 -18.61 -9.45 -8.48
C PRO A 184 -17.46 -8.69 -9.14
N LYS A 185 -16.44 -8.38 -8.35
CA LYS A 185 -15.17 -7.78 -8.79
C LYS A 185 -14.03 -8.72 -8.44
N VAL A 186 -13.20 -9.04 -9.43
CA VAL A 186 -12.01 -9.87 -9.22
C VAL A 186 -10.78 -9.00 -9.36
N ILE A 187 -9.91 -9.04 -8.34
CA ILE A 187 -8.56 -8.49 -8.42
C ILE A 187 -7.62 -9.67 -8.59
N LYS A 188 -7.07 -9.81 -9.79
CA LYS A 188 -6.09 -10.87 -10.07
C LYS A 188 -4.79 -10.59 -9.35
N LYS A 189 -4.15 -11.64 -8.80
CA LYS A 189 -2.85 -11.53 -8.11
C LYS A 189 -2.85 -10.45 -7.01
N ALA A 190 -3.91 -10.38 -6.20
CA ALA A 190 -4.06 -9.37 -5.16
C ALA A 190 -3.13 -9.58 -3.98
N VAL A 191 -2.70 -10.82 -3.75
CA VAL A 191 -1.73 -11.20 -2.71
C VAL A 191 -0.62 -12.00 -3.36
N CYS A 192 0.63 -11.67 -3.08
CA CYS A 192 1.77 -12.49 -3.43
C CYS A 192 2.38 -13.14 -2.18
N MET A 193 2.89 -14.35 -2.36
CA MET A 193 3.61 -15.09 -1.33
C MET A 193 4.86 -15.70 -1.95
N HIS A 194 5.99 -15.48 -1.32
CA HIS A 194 7.28 -16.03 -1.70
C HIS A 194 8.18 -16.19 -0.48
N GLU A 195 9.26 -16.93 -0.63
CA GLU A 195 10.28 -17.06 0.39
C GLU A 195 11.37 -16.01 0.19
N GLU A 196 11.90 -15.53 1.30
CA GLU A 196 13.07 -14.67 1.33
C GLU A 196 14.07 -15.19 2.34
N ASP A 197 15.35 -14.97 2.09
CA ASP A 197 16.42 -15.20 3.05
C ASP A 197 16.92 -13.85 3.57
N ASP A 198 16.50 -13.48 4.75
CA ASP A 198 16.94 -12.26 5.43
C ASP A 198 18.29 -12.45 6.17
N GLY A 199 18.95 -13.56 5.98
CA GLY A 199 20.20 -13.90 6.65
C GLY A 199 20.04 -14.15 8.14
N LEU A 200 21.12 -13.99 8.88
CA LEU A 200 21.09 -14.11 10.33
C LEU A 200 20.60 -12.82 10.98
N LEU A 201 19.40 -12.85 11.54
CA LEU A 201 18.83 -11.71 12.27
C LEU A 201 19.56 -11.42 13.58
N TRP A 202 20.17 -12.45 14.16
CA TRP A 202 21.02 -12.33 15.34
C TRP A 202 22.15 -13.36 15.33
N LYS A 203 23.34 -12.93 15.69
CA LYS A 203 24.50 -13.81 15.86
C LYS A 203 25.31 -13.38 17.08
N HIS A 204 25.59 -14.34 17.94
CA HIS A 204 26.50 -14.18 19.06
C HIS A 204 27.63 -15.19 18.96
N VAL A 205 28.85 -14.73 19.20
CA VAL A 205 30.02 -15.57 19.25
C VAL A 205 30.75 -15.29 20.56
N GLU A 206 30.89 -16.30 21.42
CA GLU A 206 31.66 -16.17 22.62
C GLU A 206 33.14 -16.44 22.35
N PHE A 207 33.98 -15.79 23.14
CA PHE A 207 35.45 -15.89 22.97
C PHE A 207 35.97 -17.31 23.18
N ARG A 208 35.22 -18.17 23.82
CA ARG A 208 35.64 -19.54 24.23
C ARG A 208 34.97 -20.67 23.46
N ASN A 209 34.19 -20.38 22.46
CA ASN A 209 33.51 -21.37 21.60
C ASN A 209 33.98 -21.26 20.16
#